data_2be791cff667c270e149b98bb9d54ffd
#
_entry.id   2be791cff667c270e149b98bb9d54ffd
#
_cell.length_a   1.000
_cell.length_b   1.000
_cell.length_c   1.000
_cell.angle_alpha   90.00
_cell.angle_beta   90.00
_cell.angle_gamma   90.00
#
_symmetry.space_group_name_H-M   'P 1'
#
loop_
_entity.id
_entity.type
_entity.pdbx_description
1 polymer ?
#
loop_
_entity_poly.entity_id
_entity_poly.type
_entity_poly.pdbx_seq_one_letter_code
_entity_poly.pdbx_strand_id
1 'polypeptide(L)'
;MPCVCLDTYVQAARSGAIAALPTDTVWGLAVAPHHSPGLYTLKQRSLDKSLILMGANAAALWPYVAMDAAQWQTITDSHWPGQLTLVVPTSPAVPLAMHPPTPDTVGVRVPDHPVARQ
;
A
#
# COMPACT_ATOMS: atom_id res chain seq x y z
N MET A 1 14.39 -16.47 -5.72
CA MET A 1 13.90 -15.79 -4.51
C MET A 1 13.47 -16.85 -3.50
N PRO A 2 14.04 -16.87 -2.30
CA PRO A 2 13.67 -17.86 -1.29
C PRO A 2 12.26 -17.60 -0.76
N CYS A 3 11.57 -18.68 -0.39
CA CYS A 3 10.33 -18.59 0.38
C CYS A 3 10.69 -18.48 1.86
N VAL A 4 9.97 -17.62 2.57
CA VAL A 4 10.16 -17.42 4.01
C VAL A 4 8.82 -17.57 4.74
N CYS A 5 8.88 -17.88 6.02
CA CYS A 5 7.67 -17.89 6.84
C CYS A 5 7.16 -16.44 7.08
N LEU A 6 5.90 -16.33 7.47
CA LEU A 6 5.25 -15.04 7.64
C LEU A 6 5.96 -14.14 8.65
N ASP A 7 6.41 -14.68 9.78
CA ASP A 7 7.12 -13.90 10.80
C ASP A 7 8.43 -13.32 10.28
N THR A 8 9.21 -14.11 9.55
CA THR A 8 10.44 -13.65 8.89
C THR A 8 10.13 -12.56 7.87
N TYR A 9 9.07 -12.74 7.08
CA TYR A 9 8.61 -11.74 6.13
C TYR A 9 8.27 -10.41 6.82
N VAL A 10 7.48 -10.44 7.87
CA VAL A 10 7.05 -9.23 8.60
C VAL A 10 8.26 -8.47 9.16
N GLN A 11 9.21 -9.18 9.75
CA GLN A 11 10.44 -8.57 10.27
C GLN A 11 11.27 -7.92 9.15
N ALA A 12 11.45 -8.63 8.04
CA ALA A 12 12.19 -8.11 6.89
C ALA A 12 11.50 -6.89 6.27
N ALA A 13 10.19 -6.93 6.14
CA ALA A 13 9.39 -5.82 5.60
C ALA A 13 9.54 -4.55 6.46
N ARG A 14 9.52 -4.69 7.77
CA ARG A 14 9.75 -3.57 8.70
C ARG A 14 11.14 -2.95 8.56
N SER A 15 12.12 -3.72 8.10
CA SER A 15 13.48 -3.25 7.82
C SER A 15 13.65 -2.68 6.41
N GLY A 16 12.58 -2.64 5.61
CA GLY A 16 12.62 -2.09 4.26
C GLY A 16 12.92 -3.09 3.15
N ALA A 17 12.87 -4.38 3.43
CA ALA A 17 13.05 -5.42 2.40
C ALA A 17 11.87 -5.42 1.42
N ILE A 18 12.17 -5.65 0.15
CA ILE A 18 11.16 -5.88 -0.88
C ILE A 18 10.82 -7.37 -0.89
N ALA A 19 9.53 -7.68 -0.88
CA ALA A 19 9.08 -9.06 -0.93
C ALA A 19 7.86 -9.22 -1.84
N ALA A 20 7.69 -10.42 -2.38
CA ALA A 20 6.49 -10.81 -3.08
C ALA A 20 5.49 -11.37 -2.07
N LEU A 21 4.23 -10.94 -2.18
CA LEU A 21 3.16 -11.43 -1.33
C LEU A 21 1.90 -11.70 -2.13
N PRO A 22 1.08 -12.67 -1.71
CA PRO A 22 -0.20 -12.91 -2.34
C PRO A 22 -1.25 -11.90 -1.88
N THR A 23 -2.17 -11.60 -2.78
CA THR A 23 -3.38 -10.84 -2.47
C THR A 23 -4.60 -11.63 -2.95
N ASP A 24 -5.79 -11.06 -2.79
CA ASP A 24 -7.03 -11.63 -3.32
C ASP A 24 -7.20 -11.45 -4.84
N THR A 25 -6.24 -10.83 -5.49
CA THR A 25 -6.18 -10.71 -6.96
C THR A 25 -4.95 -11.42 -7.52
N VAL A 26 -3.78 -10.77 -7.48
CA VAL A 26 -2.52 -11.31 -7.99
C VAL A 26 -1.42 -11.15 -6.95
N TRP A 27 -0.34 -11.91 -7.12
CA TRP A 27 0.89 -11.69 -6.37
C TRP A 27 1.48 -10.34 -6.74
N GLY A 28 2.00 -9.64 -5.75
CA GLY A 28 2.62 -8.33 -5.93
C GLY A 28 3.93 -8.19 -5.20
N LEU A 29 4.76 -7.26 -5.66
CA LEU A 29 5.94 -6.83 -4.93
C LEU A 29 5.55 -5.68 -4.00
N ALA A 30 5.99 -5.75 -2.76
CA ALA A 30 5.68 -4.77 -1.74
C ALA A 30 6.93 -4.36 -0.96
N VAL A 31 6.91 -3.14 -0.47
CA VAL A 31 7.97 -2.56 0.36
C VAL A 31 7.32 -1.55 1.32
N ALA A 32 7.96 -1.30 2.45
CA ALA A 32 7.52 -0.23 3.35
C ALA A 32 7.56 1.13 2.63
N PRO A 33 6.60 2.04 2.86
CA PRO A 33 6.43 3.25 2.05
C PRO A 33 7.68 4.13 1.92
N HIS A 34 8.46 4.28 2.98
CA HIS A 34 9.69 5.09 2.95
C HIS A 34 10.82 4.46 2.12
N HIS A 35 10.71 3.17 1.79
CA HIS A 35 11.68 2.43 0.98
C HIS A 35 11.23 2.24 -0.47
N SER A 36 10.21 2.94 -0.90
CA SER A 36 9.63 2.87 -2.25
C SER A 36 10.63 3.07 -3.40
N PRO A 37 11.67 3.92 -3.28
CA PRO A 37 12.66 4.06 -4.36
C PRO A 37 13.29 2.74 -4.80
N GLY A 38 13.54 1.82 -3.88
CA GLY A 38 14.05 0.48 -4.20
C GLY A 38 13.10 -0.32 -5.08
N LEU A 39 11.79 -0.18 -4.86
CA LEU A 39 10.79 -0.86 -5.68
C LEU A 39 10.73 -0.29 -7.09
N TYR A 40 10.81 1.02 -7.25
CA TYR A 40 10.90 1.65 -8.58
C TYR A 40 12.11 1.16 -9.35
N THR A 41 13.26 1.07 -8.70
CA THR A 41 14.50 0.56 -9.30
C THR A 41 14.35 -0.90 -9.71
N LEU A 42 13.86 -1.74 -8.83
CA LEU A 42 13.71 -3.18 -9.11
C LEU A 42 12.77 -3.45 -10.28
N LYS A 43 11.64 -2.73 -10.34
CA LYS A 43 10.64 -2.91 -11.40
C LYS A 43 10.96 -2.12 -12.67
N GLN A 44 12.01 -1.32 -12.68
CA GLN A 44 12.31 -0.36 -13.77
C GLN A 44 11.08 0.51 -14.07
N ARG A 45 10.39 0.92 -12.99
CA ARG A 45 9.15 1.67 -13.08
C ARG A 45 9.44 3.16 -13.21
N SER A 46 8.72 3.83 -14.09
CA SER A 46 8.80 5.28 -14.23
C SER A 46 8.28 5.98 -12.96
N LEU A 47 9.00 7.02 -12.51
CA LEU A 47 8.66 7.78 -11.30
C LEU A 47 7.38 8.60 -11.43
N ASP A 48 6.86 8.77 -12.66
CA ASP A 48 5.57 9.43 -12.89
C ASP A 48 4.36 8.52 -12.63
N LYS A 49 4.61 7.25 -12.30
CA LYS A 49 3.57 6.27 -11.94
C LYS A 49 3.58 6.04 -10.44
N SER A 50 2.51 6.45 -9.77
CA SER A 50 2.35 6.25 -8.33
C SER A 50 2.24 4.77 -7.96
N LEU A 51 2.64 4.46 -6.75
CA LEU A 51 2.41 3.17 -6.11
C LEU A 51 1.09 3.18 -5.34
N ILE A 52 0.53 1.99 -5.11
CA ILE A 52 -0.65 1.82 -4.27
C ILE A 52 -0.20 1.53 -2.84
N LEU A 53 -0.83 2.21 -1.88
CA LEU A 53 -0.61 1.96 -0.46
C LEU A 53 -1.60 0.90 0.02
N MET A 54 -1.10 -0.21 0.52
CA MET A 54 -1.92 -1.26 1.12
C MET A 54 -1.83 -1.22 2.63
N GLY A 55 -2.95 -1.51 3.28
CA GLY A 55 -3.04 -1.58 4.73
C GLY A 55 -3.81 -2.79 5.21
N ALA A 56 -3.65 -3.12 6.49
CA ALA A 56 -4.34 -4.24 7.12
C ALA A 56 -5.84 -3.98 7.32
N ASN A 57 -6.22 -2.72 7.46
CA ASN A 57 -7.60 -2.27 7.63
C ASN A 57 -7.73 -0.79 7.26
N ALA A 58 -8.95 -0.29 7.19
CA ALA A 58 -9.22 1.10 6.84
C ALA A 58 -8.61 2.09 7.86
N ALA A 59 -8.60 1.76 9.13
CA ALA A 59 -8.03 2.63 10.17
C ALA A 59 -6.52 2.83 10.00
N ALA A 60 -5.80 1.80 9.55
CA ALA A 60 -4.36 1.88 9.27
C ALA A 60 -4.06 2.83 8.09
N LEU A 61 -4.96 2.95 7.13
CA LEU A 61 -4.80 3.81 5.95
C LEU A 61 -5.29 5.25 6.17
N TRP A 62 -6.17 5.46 7.15
CA TRP A 62 -6.76 6.77 7.42
C TRP A 62 -5.76 7.93 7.58
N PRO A 63 -4.62 7.77 8.27
CA PRO A 63 -3.65 8.85 8.42
C PRO A 63 -3.08 9.39 7.09
N TYR A 64 -3.15 8.61 6.03
CA TYR A 64 -2.59 8.96 4.72
C TYR A 64 -3.60 9.65 3.79
N VAL A 65 -4.83 9.82 4.25
CA VAL A 65 -5.96 10.28 3.42
C VAL A 65 -6.45 11.64 3.91
N ALA A 66 -6.73 12.54 2.95
CA ALA A 66 -7.26 13.87 3.22
C ALA A 66 -8.67 14.00 2.63
N MET A 67 -9.64 13.35 3.27
CA MET A 67 -11.05 13.42 2.86
C MET A 67 -11.98 13.41 4.06
N ASP A 68 -13.26 13.60 3.82
CA ASP A 68 -14.29 13.56 4.86
C ASP A 68 -14.38 12.18 5.52
N ALA A 69 -14.38 12.16 6.85
CA ALA A 69 -14.39 10.92 7.62
C ALA A 69 -15.66 10.09 7.39
N ALA A 70 -16.81 10.72 7.24
CA ALA A 70 -18.06 10.00 7.01
C ALA A 70 -18.09 9.35 5.63
N GLN A 71 -17.59 10.03 4.60
CA GLN A 71 -17.42 9.44 3.26
C GLN A 71 -16.47 8.27 3.28
N TRP A 72 -15.31 8.42 3.93
CA TRP A 72 -14.34 7.37 4.09
C TRP A 72 -14.96 6.12 4.71
N GLN A 73 -15.62 6.29 5.86
CA GLN A 73 -16.25 5.19 6.58
C GLN A 73 -17.29 4.46 5.71
N THR A 74 -18.16 5.21 5.05
CA THR A 74 -19.22 4.63 4.20
C THR A 74 -18.65 3.78 3.07
N ILE A 75 -17.63 4.28 2.36
CA ILE A 75 -17.04 3.57 1.23
C ILE A 75 -16.25 2.35 1.71
N THR A 76 -15.44 2.50 2.73
CA THR A 76 -14.58 1.42 3.21
C THR A 76 -15.38 0.29 3.85
N ASP A 77 -16.43 0.60 4.59
CA ASP A 77 -17.31 -0.42 5.19
C ASP A 77 -18.02 -1.25 4.11
N SER A 78 -18.31 -0.66 2.96
CA SER A 78 -19.02 -1.34 1.88
C SER A 78 -18.11 -2.21 1.00
N HIS A 79 -16.82 -1.91 0.91
CA HIS A 79 -15.95 -2.50 -0.10
C HIS A 79 -14.70 -3.19 0.43
N TRP A 80 -14.27 -2.92 1.65
CA TRP A 80 -13.05 -3.49 2.21
C TRP A 80 -13.30 -4.43 3.38
N PRO A 81 -12.50 -5.50 3.48
CA PRO A 81 -11.41 -5.90 2.57
C PRO A 81 -11.93 -6.34 1.21
N GLY A 82 -11.13 -6.16 0.16
CA GLY A 82 -11.51 -6.57 -1.19
C GLY A 82 -10.68 -5.96 -2.30
N GLN A 83 -11.18 -6.10 -3.51
CA GLN A 83 -10.45 -5.76 -4.73
C GLN A 83 -10.46 -4.27 -5.07
N LEU A 84 -11.32 -3.47 -4.43
CA LEU A 84 -11.46 -2.06 -4.76
C LEU A 84 -10.23 -1.26 -4.31
N THR A 85 -9.59 -0.58 -5.25
CA THR A 85 -8.60 0.45 -4.98
C THR A 85 -9.30 1.81 -5.04
N LEU A 86 -9.18 2.60 -3.97
CA LEU A 86 -9.66 3.97 -3.94
C LEU A 86 -8.52 4.91 -4.28
N VAL A 87 -8.78 5.87 -5.17
CA VAL A 87 -7.86 6.98 -5.44
C VAL A 87 -8.37 8.17 -4.64
N VAL A 88 -7.60 8.60 -3.67
CA VAL A 88 -8.02 9.60 -2.68
C VAL A 88 -7.00 10.72 -2.55
N PRO A 89 -7.42 11.93 -2.12
CA PRO A 89 -6.49 13.00 -1.81
C PRO A 89 -5.49 12.59 -0.72
N THR A 90 -4.23 12.95 -0.90
CA THR A 90 -3.16 12.62 0.04
C THR A 90 -3.14 13.56 1.23
N SER A 91 -2.88 13.01 2.42
CA SER A 91 -2.45 13.79 3.57
C SER A 91 -0.92 14.00 3.53
N PRO A 92 -0.38 14.93 4.34
CA PRO A 92 1.08 15.11 4.44
C PRO A 92 1.83 13.89 4.98
N ALA A 93 1.14 12.89 5.53
CA ALA A 93 1.75 11.67 6.05
C ALA A 93 2.23 10.71 4.93
N VAL A 94 1.73 10.86 3.70
CA VAL A 94 2.20 10.04 2.58
C VAL A 94 3.64 10.40 2.23
N PRO A 95 4.59 9.44 2.31
CA PRO A 95 5.99 9.73 1.97
C PRO A 95 6.13 10.17 0.51
N LEU A 96 6.90 11.23 0.28
CA LEU A 96 7.18 11.72 -1.08
C LEU A 96 7.82 10.65 -1.97
N ALA A 97 8.52 9.69 -1.37
CA ALA A 97 9.13 8.58 -2.08
C ALA A 97 8.11 7.67 -2.81
N MET A 98 6.84 7.67 -2.40
CA MET A 98 5.81 6.81 -2.99
C MET A 98 5.22 7.35 -4.28
N HIS A 99 5.35 8.62 -4.56
CA HIS A 99 4.71 9.25 -5.71
C HIS A 99 5.57 10.38 -6.27
N PRO A 100 5.36 10.76 -7.53
CA PRO A 100 6.09 11.87 -8.15
C PRO A 100 5.83 13.20 -7.42
N PRO A 101 6.68 14.22 -7.63
CA PRO A 101 6.64 15.46 -6.85
C PRO A 101 5.33 16.23 -6.83
N THR A 102 4.41 15.94 -7.76
CA THR A 102 3.17 16.72 -7.94
C THR A 102 1.86 15.93 -7.79
N PRO A 103 1.79 14.67 -7.39
CA PRO A 103 0.51 14.00 -7.26
C PRO A 103 -0.21 14.43 -5.99
N ASP A 104 -1.48 14.77 -6.14
CA ASP A 104 -2.37 15.14 -5.04
C ASP A 104 -3.15 13.95 -4.51
N THR A 105 -2.98 12.79 -5.13
CA THR A 105 -3.77 11.61 -4.84
C THR A 105 -2.89 10.39 -4.66
N VAL A 106 -3.40 9.41 -3.94
CA VAL A 106 -2.79 8.08 -3.77
C VAL A 106 -3.86 7.01 -3.90
N GLY A 107 -3.51 5.89 -4.54
CA GLY A 107 -4.34 4.70 -4.52
C GLY A 107 -4.15 3.96 -3.20
N VAL A 108 -5.25 3.60 -2.55
CA VAL A 108 -5.25 2.86 -1.29
C VAL A 108 -6.15 1.63 -1.37
N ARG A 109 -5.76 0.56 -0.70
CA ARG A 109 -6.53 -0.68 -0.71
C ARG A 109 -6.28 -1.50 0.54
N VAL A 110 -7.33 -2.19 1.01
CA VAL A 110 -7.23 -3.27 1.99
C VAL A 110 -7.54 -4.58 1.26
N PRO A 111 -6.53 -5.40 0.95
CA PRO A 111 -6.74 -6.66 0.25
C PRO A 111 -7.41 -7.70 1.15
N ASP A 112 -8.27 -8.54 0.56
CA ASP A 112 -8.91 -9.64 1.30
C ASP A 112 -8.03 -10.89 1.26
N HIS A 113 -6.89 -10.82 1.91
CA HIS A 113 -5.95 -11.93 2.03
C HIS A 113 -5.21 -11.88 3.37
N PRO A 114 -5.18 -12.97 4.14
CA PRO A 114 -4.61 -12.96 5.49
C PRO A 114 -3.12 -12.61 5.52
N VAL A 115 -2.34 -13.02 4.52
CA VAL A 115 -0.91 -12.67 4.46
C VAL A 115 -0.73 -11.18 4.17
N ALA A 116 -1.46 -10.63 3.22
CA ALA A 116 -1.34 -9.23 2.85
C ALA A 116 -1.81 -8.27 3.96
N ARG A 117 -2.63 -8.74 4.89
CA ARG A 117 -3.18 -7.96 6.01
C ARG A 117 -2.33 -8.02 7.28
N GLN A 118 -1.25 -8.80 7.30
CA GLN A 118 -0.31 -8.83 8.45
C GLN A 118 0.57 -7.58 8.48
#